data_fd3c5e0ed6a58cf3b574467263d485b2
#
_entry.id   fd3c5e0ed6a58cf3b574467263d485b2
#
_cell.length_a   1.000
_cell.length_b   1.000
_cell.length_c   1.000
_cell.angle_alpha   90.00
_cell.angle_beta   90.00
_cell.angle_gamma   90.00
#
_symmetry.space_group_name_H-M   'P 1'
#
loop_
_entity.id
_entity.type
_entity.pdbx_description
1 polymer ?
#
loop_
_entity_poly.entity_id
_entity_poly.type
_entity_poly.pdbx_seq_one_letter_code
_entity_poly.pdbx_strand_id
1 'polypeptide(L)'
;MSLHKTTIKDIAKELGISVATVSRALTGSHEVQEETREMVLRKAKELNYRPNIQARNLLKNRTNIIGVIVPEFVSFFFPEIIIGIQEVANREDYQVLICQSNETSDLERKNIEMLESSRVEGIIVSVTKESKNEPVFERLLNEQMPLVFINRVLPDLIADKVIIDDRKWAFKAVEHLIKCGYRRIAHLGGNEKLAVSANRLQGYLDAHRHYGLEVHPNLIMNLGVQQERASLGVNYLLSLKVKPDAVFCVNDPVAVGCMLELKKRGLKVPEDIAVVG
;
A
#
# COMPACT_ATOMS: atom_id res chain seq x y z
N MET A 1 24.72 -33.48 4.48
CA MET A 1 26.00 -32.84 4.13
C MET A 1 25.84 -31.35 4.39
N SER A 2 26.52 -30.80 5.39
CA SER A 2 26.56 -29.36 5.66
C SER A 2 27.36 -28.71 4.52
N LEU A 3 26.72 -27.93 3.68
CA LEU A 3 27.38 -27.09 2.68
C LEU A 3 28.28 -26.10 3.44
N HIS A 4 29.57 -26.30 3.41
CA HIS A 4 30.54 -25.39 4.02
C HIS A 4 30.48 -24.05 3.25
N LYS A 5 29.78 -23.07 3.82
CA LYS A 5 29.64 -21.75 3.20
C LYS A 5 30.97 -21.01 3.35
N THR A 6 31.65 -20.72 2.23
CA THR A 6 32.91 -19.95 2.21
C THR A 6 32.74 -18.63 2.99
N THR A 7 33.71 -18.34 3.85
CA THR A 7 33.75 -17.15 4.71
C THR A 7 34.90 -16.22 4.33
N ILE A 8 34.87 -14.97 4.83
CA ILE A 8 36.02 -14.06 4.68
C ILE A 8 37.31 -14.60 5.31
N LYS A 9 37.17 -15.50 6.31
CA LYS A 9 38.33 -16.15 6.94
C LYS A 9 39.01 -17.13 6.00
N ASP A 10 38.23 -17.80 5.15
CA ASP A 10 38.78 -18.73 4.16
C ASP A 10 39.54 -17.98 3.07
N ILE A 11 39.04 -16.85 2.60
CA ILE A 11 39.73 -15.96 1.65
C ILE A 11 41.04 -15.45 2.27
N ALA A 12 40.98 -14.98 3.52
CA ALA A 12 42.14 -14.47 4.24
C ALA A 12 43.25 -15.54 4.37
N LYS A 13 42.84 -16.76 4.69
CA LYS A 13 43.76 -17.93 4.81
C LYS A 13 44.41 -18.27 3.47
N GLU A 14 43.62 -18.34 2.40
CA GLU A 14 44.11 -18.66 1.04
C GLU A 14 45.10 -17.61 0.50
N LEU A 15 44.89 -16.33 0.85
CA LEU A 15 45.71 -15.22 0.37
C LEU A 15 46.86 -14.85 1.34
N GLY A 16 46.94 -15.44 2.53
CA GLY A 16 47.94 -15.10 3.54
C GLY A 16 47.82 -13.66 4.08
N ILE A 17 46.65 -13.06 4.07
CA ILE A 17 46.42 -11.69 4.54
C ILE A 17 45.40 -11.65 5.68
N SER A 18 45.30 -10.51 6.38
CA SER A 18 44.38 -10.37 7.50
C SER A 18 42.93 -10.37 7.06
N VAL A 19 42.03 -10.89 7.91
CA VAL A 19 40.56 -10.81 7.69
C VAL A 19 40.10 -9.35 7.54
N ALA A 20 40.73 -8.42 8.25
CA ALA A 20 40.46 -7.00 8.16
C ALA A 20 40.80 -6.44 6.76
N THR A 21 41.95 -6.87 6.18
CA THR A 21 42.34 -6.47 4.81
C THR A 21 41.35 -7.02 3.79
N VAL A 22 40.94 -8.30 3.89
CA VAL A 22 39.91 -8.88 3.02
C VAL A 22 38.58 -8.11 3.13
N SER A 23 38.13 -7.80 4.35
CA SER A 23 36.90 -7.04 4.57
C SER A 23 36.97 -5.66 3.93
N ARG A 24 38.05 -4.92 4.11
CA ARG A 24 38.26 -3.60 3.51
C ARG A 24 38.31 -3.66 1.98
N ALA A 25 39.00 -4.65 1.42
CA ALA A 25 39.06 -4.86 -0.03
C ALA A 25 37.68 -5.11 -0.64
N LEU A 26 36.89 -5.99 0.02
CA LEU A 26 35.50 -6.30 -0.44
C LEU A 26 34.52 -5.13 -0.30
N THR A 27 34.76 -4.20 0.63
CA THR A 27 33.91 -3.01 0.85
C THR A 27 34.38 -1.77 0.10
N GLY A 28 35.46 -1.85 -0.65
CA GLY A 28 35.95 -0.74 -1.46
C GLY A 28 36.67 0.36 -0.67
N SER A 29 37.22 0.05 0.52
CA SER A 29 37.97 1.03 1.32
C SER A 29 39.20 1.53 0.60
N HIS A 30 39.46 2.83 0.67
CA HIS A 30 40.66 3.48 0.11
C HIS A 30 41.97 3.07 0.81
N GLU A 31 41.88 2.40 1.96
CA GLU A 31 43.02 1.94 2.75
C GLU A 31 43.70 0.68 2.18
N VAL A 32 43.14 0.10 1.11
CA VAL A 32 43.68 -1.13 0.47
C VAL A 32 44.19 -0.75 -0.94
N GLN A 33 45.42 -1.17 -1.21
CA GLN A 33 46.04 -0.99 -2.53
C GLN A 33 45.26 -1.76 -3.60
N GLU A 34 45.16 -1.20 -4.82
CA GLU A 34 44.34 -1.72 -5.91
C GLU A 34 44.73 -3.17 -6.28
N GLU A 35 46.03 -3.49 -6.31
CA GLU A 35 46.50 -4.87 -6.57
C GLU A 35 45.97 -5.89 -5.55
N THR A 36 45.97 -5.49 -4.26
CA THR A 36 45.44 -6.34 -3.18
C THR A 36 43.93 -6.50 -3.31
N ARG A 37 43.25 -5.45 -3.70
CA ARG A 37 41.78 -5.45 -3.93
C ARG A 37 41.44 -6.42 -5.06
N GLU A 38 42.09 -6.31 -6.21
CA GLU A 38 41.85 -7.21 -7.35
C GLU A 38 42.13 -8.69 -6.98
N MET A 39 43.22 -8.94 -6.26
CA MET A 39 43.54 -10.29 -5.78
C MET A 39 42.44 -10.86 -4.89
N VAL A 40 41.92 -10.07 -3.95
CA VAL A 40 40.81 -10.47 -3.06
C VAL A 40 39.51 -10.70 -3.84
N LEU A 41 39.15 -9.81 -4.76
CA LEU A 41 37.96 -9.95 -5.59
C LEU A 41 38.01 -11.19 -6.48
N ARG A 42 39.16 -11.51 -7.06
CA ARG A 42 39.37 -12.69 -7.87
C ARG A 42 39.23 -13.96 -7.02
N LYS A 43 39.87 -14.01 -5.86
CA LYS A 43 39.77 -15.16 -4.94
C LYS A 43 38.36 -15.36 -4.39
N ALA A 44 37.64 -14.27 -4.07
CA ALA A 44 36.23 -14.32 -3.67
C ALA A 44 35.33 -14.93 -4.76
N LYS A 45 35.57 -14.59 -6.04
CA LYS A 45 34.88 -15.19 -7.19
C LYS A 45 35.23 -16.67 -7.37
N GLU A 46 36.50 -17.05 -7.29
CA GLU A 46 36.97 -18.46 -7.37
C GLU A 46 36.29 -19.33 -6.31
N LEU A 47 36.21 -18.84 -5.08
CA LEU A 47 35.67 -19.56 -3.93
C LEU A 47 34.10 -19.44 -3.85
N ASN A 48 33.47 -18.82 -4.83
CA ASN A 48 32.02 -18.52 -4.81
C ASN A 48 31.57 -17.85 -3.49
N TYR A 49 32.46 -17.00 -2.93
CA TYR A 49 32.11 -16.27 -1.72
C TYR A 49 30.97 -15.32 -1.95
N ARG A 50 29.96 -15.40 -1.09
CA ARG A 50 28.85 -14.41 -1.04
C ARG A 50 28.96 -13.64 0.28
N PRO A 51 29.04 -12.29 0.22
CA PRO A 51 29.06 -11.48 1.43
C PRO A 51 27.88 -11.83 2.34
N ASN A 52 28.16 -12.04 3.61
CA ASN A 52 27.10 -12.19 4.59
C ASN A 52 26.52 -10.81 4.88
N ILE A 53 25.38 -10.50 4.24
CA ILE A 53 24.67 -9.21 4.38
C ILE A 53 24.33 -8.96 5.86
N GLN A 54 23.93 -9.99 6.61
CA GLN A 54 23.62 -9.87 8.04
C GLN A 54 24.85 -9.46 8.88
N ALA A 55 26.02 -10.06 8.61
CA ALA A 55 27.25 -9.69 9.29
C ALA A 55 27.71 -8.27 8.92
N ARG A 56 27.54 -7.85 7.67
CA ARG A 56 27.83 -6.48 7.21
C ARG A 56 26.88 -5.46 7.84
N ASN A 57 25.60 -5.79 7.93
CA ASN A 57 24.56 -4.96 8.52
C ASN A 57 24.78 -4.79 10.03
N LEU A 58 25.20 -5.85 10.73
CA LEU A 58 25.60 -5.78 12.15
C LEU A 58 26.76 -4.81 12.38
N LEU A 59 27.78 -4.80 11.49
CA LEU A 59 28.90 -3.86 11.59
C LEU A 59 28.50 -2.40 11.31
N LYS A 60 27.50 -2.18 10.44
CA LYS A 60 27.02 -0.85 10.08
C LYS A 60 25.87 -0.38 10.97
N ASN A 61 25.34 -1.23 11.84
CA ASN A 61 24.10 -1.04 12.61
C ASN A 61 22.90 -0.58 11.74
N ARG A 62 22.87 -1.01 10.46
CA ARG A 62 21.85 -0.69 9.46
C ARG A 62 21.50 -1.93 8.66
N THR A 63 20.21 -2.13 8.41
CA THR A 63 19.72 -3.27 7.61
C THR A 63 19.42 -2.87 6.16
N ASN A 64 19.16 -1.61 5.92
CA ASN A 64 18.65 -1.07 4.66
C ASN A 64 17.37 -1.82 4.22
N ILE A 65 16.49 -2.13 5.15
CA ILE A 65 15.20 -2.77 4.89
C ILE A 65 14.08 -1.87 5.40
N ILE A 66 13.08 -1.65 4.56
CA ILE A 66 11.82 -1.00 4.91
C ILE A 66 10.71 -2.04 4.88
N GLY A 67 9.87 -2.06 5.93
CA GLY A 67 8.65 -2.85 5.97
C GLY A 67 7.49 -2.14 5.29
N VAL A 68 6.69 -2.87 4.52
CA VAL A 68 5.44 -2.36 3.95
C VAL A 68 4.31 -3.31 4.32
N ILE A 69 3.27 -2.79 5.00
CA ILE A 69 2.09 -3.56 5.36
C ILE A 69 0.89 -3.00 4.60
N VAL A 70 0.22 -3.85 3.83
CA VAL A 70 -1.02 -3.51 3.12
C VAL A 70 -2.13 -4.49 3.46
N PRO A 71 -3.40 -4.07 3.42
CA PRO A 71 -4.51 -4.94 3.80
C PRO A 71 -4.81 -6.03 2.77
N GLU A 72 -4.55 -5.79 1.47
CA GLU A 72 -4.95 -6.71 0.39
C GLU A 72 -4.19 -6.43 -0.92
N PHE A 73 -4.23 -7.38 -1.87
CA PHE A 73 -3.68 -7.27 -3.23
C PHE A 73 -4.73 -7.51 -4.32
N VAL A 74 -6.01 -7.54 -3.97
CA VAL A 74 -7.10 -7.89 -4.91
C VAL A 74 -7.31 -6.82 -5.97
N SER A 75 -7.07 -5.55 -5.62
CA SER A 75 -7.13 -4.43 -6.55
C SER A 75 -5.73 -4.00 -7.02
N PHE A 76 -5.64 -3.25 -8.12
CA PHE A 76 -4.38 -2.68 -8.60
C PHE A 76 -3.85 -1.55 -7.71
N PHE A 77 -4.65 -1.02 -6.80
CA PHE A 77 -4.31 0.16 -6.00
C PHE A 77 -3.06 -0.04 -5.12
N PHE A 78 -3.05 -1.06 -4.27
CA PHE A 78 -1.88 -1.32 -3.42
C PHE A 78 -0.65 -1.82 -4.19
N PRO A 79 -0.78 -2.69 -5.20
CA PRO A 79 0.33 -3.04 -6.08
C PRO A 79 1.03 -1.83 -6.71
N GLU A 80 0.30 -0.86 -7.23
CA GLU A 80 0.86 0.37 -7.82
C GLU A 80 1.61 1.22 -6.78
N ILE A 81 1.05 1.36 -5.57
CA ILE A 81 1.73 2.04 -4.46
C ILE A 81 3.05 1.32 -4.12
N ILE A 82 3.03 -0.01 -4.03
CA ILE A 82 4.22 -0.80 -3.71
C ILE A 82 5.30 -0.64 -4.78
N ILE A 83 4.92 -0.62 -6.06
CA ILE A 83 5.85 -0.37 -7.16
C ILE A 83 6.53 0.99 -6.96
N GLY A 84 5.76 2.05 -6.67
CA GLY A 84 6.32 3.38 -6.40
C GLY A 84 7.25 3.41 -5.20
N ILE A 85 6.88 2.71 -4.10
CA ILE A 85 7.75 2.58 -2.92
C ILE A 85 9.06 1.86 -3.28
N GLN A 86 8.98 0.75 -4.03
CA GLN A 86 10.16 -0.02 -4.43
C GLN A 86 11.09 0.78 -5.36
N GLU A 87 10.55 1.56 -6.28
CA GLU A 87 11.36 2.42 -7.15
C GLU A 87 12.21 3.42 -6.35
N VAL A 88 11.62 4.07 -5.34
CA VAL A 88 12.34 5.02 -4.49
C VAL A 88 13.32 4.29 -3.59
N ALA A 89 12.89 3.21 -2.93
CA ALA A 89 13.74 2.43 -2.04
C ALA A 89 14.99 1.88 -2.76
N ASN A 90 14.82 1.36 -3.98
CA ASN A 90 15.94 0.82 -4.77
C ASN A 90 16.96 1.90 -5.16
N ARG A 91 16.54 3.14 -5.41
CA ARG A 91 17.48 4.26 -5.70
C ARG A 91 18.34 4.62 -4.49
N GLU A 92 17.82 4.38 -3.30
CA GLU A 92 18.48 4.65 -2.01
C GLU A 92 19.12 3.40 -1.39
N ASP A 93 19.32 2.34 -2.19
CA ASP A 93 19.88 1.05 -1.74
C ASP A 93 19.10 0.35 -0.61
N TYR A 94 17.79 0.60 -0.49
CA TYR A 94 16.91 -0.09 0.44
C TYR A 94 16.20 -1.28 -0.22
N GLN A 95 16.00 -2.34 0.57
CA GLN A 95 15.14 -3.46 0.23
C GLN A 95 13.74 -3.25 0.85
N VAL A 96 12.70 -3.72 0.16
CA VAL A 96 11.32 -3.63 0.65
C VAL A 96 10.82 -5.00 1.05
N LEU A 97 10.41 -5.16 2.32
CA LEU A 97 9.77 -6.36 2.85
C LEU A 97 8.27 -6.14 2.90
N ILE A 98 7.53 -6.84 2.02
CA ILE A 98 6.10 -6.63 1.85
C ILE A 98 5.31 -7.67 2.65
N CYS A 99 4.33 -7.20 3.42
CA CYS A 99 3.44 -8.00 4.24
C CYS A 99 1.98 -7.68 3.92
N GLN A 100 1.15 -8.70 3.89
CA GLN A 100 -0.30 -8.55 3.73
C GLN A 100 -1.00 -8.91 5.04
N SER A 101 -1.93 -8.05 5.50
CA SER A 101 -2.69 -8.27 6.74
C SER A 101 -4.05 -8.96 6.53
N ASN A 102 -4.46 -9.19 5.29
CA ASN A 102 -5.75 -9.84 4.94
C ASN A 102 -6.95 -9.24 5.69
N GLU A 103 -6.95 -7.92 5.88
CA GLU A 103 -8.00 -7.19 6.60
C GLU A 103 -8.21 -7.69 8.04
N THR A 104 -7.22 -8.29 8.68
CA THR A 104 -7.30 -8.77 10.06
C THR A 104 -6.29 -8.08 10.97
N SER A 105 -6.76 -7.58 12.11
CA SER A 105 -5.93 -6.88 13.09
C SER A 105 -4.85 -7.79 13.70
N ASP A 106 -5.15 -9.10 13.88
CA ASP A 106 -4.18 -10.05 14.42
C ASP A 106 -3.03 -10.33 13.45
N LEU A 107 -3.31 -10.43 12.14
CA LEU A 107 -2.25 -10.62 11.16
C LEU A 107 -1.45 -9.33 10.95
N GLU A 108 -2.12 -8.18 11.00
CA GLU A 108 -1.43 -6.87 11.00
C GLU A 108 -0.40 -6.80 12.14
N ARG A 109 -0.79 -7.16 13.38
CA ARG A 109 0.12 -7.20 14.53
C ARG A 109 1.28 -8.18 14.34
N LYS A 110 1.00 -9.41 13.89
CA LYS A 110 2.04 -10.40 13.60
C LYS A 110 3.03 -9.91 12.54
N ASN A 111 2.54 -9.20 11.54
CA ASN A 111 3.40 -8.59 10.53
C ASN A 111 4.30 -7.50 11.12
N ILE A 112 3.77 -6.67 12.02
CA ILE A 112 4.57 -5.66 12.74
C ILE A 112 5.67 -6.35 13.55
N GLU A 113 5.33 -7.35 14.39
CA GLU A 113 6.28 -8.10 15.21
C GLU A 113 7.38 -8.78 14.36
N MET A 114 7.01 -9.31 13.19
CA MET A 114 7.95 -9.91 12.25
C MET A 114 8.89 -8.86 11.65
N LEU A 115 8.39 -7.69 11.27
CA LEU A 115 9.20 -6.60 10.75
C LEU A 115 10.18 -6.06 11.79
N GLU A 116 9.74 -5.90 13.05
CA GLU A 116 10.61 -5.53 14.16
C GLU A 116 11.74 -6.57 14.37
N SER A 117 11.37 -7.87 14.39
CA SER A 117 12.34 -8.97 14.51
C SER A 117 13.34 -9.01 13.36
N SER A 118 12.90 -8.56 12.17
CA SER A 118 13.74 -8.41 10.97
C SER A 118 14.60 -7.14 11.01
N ARG A 119 14.46 -6.30 12.05
CA ARG A 119 15.18 -5.03 12.24
C ARG A 119 15.02 -4.10 11.03
N VAL A 120 13.78 -3.93 10.54
CA VAL A 120 13.53 -2.93 9.50
C VAL A 120 13.82 -1.53 10.04
N GLU A 121 14.28 -0.63 9.17
CA GLU A 121 14.65 0.75 9.54
C GLU A 121 13.45 1.70 9.51
N GLY A 122 12.29 1.23 9.07
CA GLY A 122 11.03 1.96 9.06
C GLY A 122 9.90 1.11 8.53
N ILE A 123 8.66 1.52 8.81
CA ILE A 123 7.46 0.82 8.40
C ILE A 123 6.53 1.79 7.67
N ILE A 124 6.08 1.39 6.47
CA ILE A 124 5.00 2.04 5.74
C ILE A 124 3.77 1.14 5.88
N VAL A 125 2.65 1.68 6.35
CA VAL A 125 1.47 0.87 6.65
C VAL A 125 0.17 1.50 6.19
N SER A 126 -0.67 0.69 5.55
CA SER A 126 -2.11 0.96 5.39
C SER A 126 -2.85 0.02 6.35
N VAL A 127 -3.51 0.58 7.36
CA VAL A 127 -4.14 -0.22 8.42
C VAL A 127 -5.35 -1.01 7.90
N THR A 128 -5.67 -2.10 8.59
CA THR A 128 -6.90 -2.88 8.33
C THR A 128 -8.14 -2.05 8.68
N LYS A 129 -9.27 -2.42 8.12
CA LYS A 129 -10.56 -1.70 8.32
C LYS A 129 -11.01 -1.60 9.79
N GLU A 130 -10.60 -2.52 10.62
CA GLU A 130 -10.92 -2.56 12.06
C GLU A 130 -9.65 -2.84 12.87
N SER A 131 -8.57 -2.07 12.60
CA SER A 131 -7.32 -2.22 13.32
C SER A 131 -7.52 -1.94 14.80
N LYS A 132 -7.01 -2.83 15.64
CA LYS A 132 -6.94 -2.69 17.10
C LYS A 132 -5.49 -2.49 17.58
N ASN A 133 -4.60 -2.20 16.64
CA ASN A 133 -3.16 -2.13 16.89
C ASN A 133 -2.65 -0.70 17.15
N GLU A 134 -3.56 0.24 17.39
CA GLU A 134 -3.17 1.61 17.76
C GLU A 134 -2.13 1.67 18.91
N PRO A 135 -2.28 0.90 20.02
CA PRO A 135 -1.27 0.89 21.08
C PRO A 135 0.10 0.34 20.62
N VAL A 136 0.11 -0.57 19.64
CA VAL A 136 1.35 -1.09 19.07
C VAL A 136 2.07 -0.04 18.23
N PHE A 137 1.32 0.68 17.39
CA PHE A 137 1.86 1.78 16.61
C PHE A 137 2.35 2.93 17.49
N GLU A 138 1.61 3.25 18.56
CA GLU A 138 2.03 4.26 19.55
C GLU A 138 3.35 3.86 20.23
N ARG A 139 3.50 2.61 20.62
CA ARG A 139 4.77 2.08 21.18
C ARG A 139 5.92 2.24 20.17
N LEU A 140 5.72 1.86 18.90
CA LEU A 140 6.74 2.01 17.87
C LEU A 140 7.19 3.46 17.68
N LEU A 141 6.24 4.41 17.70
CA LEU A 141 6.55 5.84 17.62
C LEU A 141 7.34 6.32 18.83
N ASN A 142 6.99 5.86 20.03
CA ASN A 142 7.73 6.17 21.27
C ASN A 142 9.15 5.60 21.26
N GLU A 143 9.36 4.45 20.60
CA GLU A 143 10.66 3.84 20.37
C GLU A 143 11.42 4.47 19.18
N GLN A 144 10.90 5.56 18.61
CA GLN A 144 11.47 6.29 17.48
C GLN A 144 11.59 5.46 16.19
N MET A 145 10.76 4.43 16.02
CA MET A 145 10.65 3.71 14.74
C MET A 145 10.03 4.64 13.68
N PRO A 146 10.72 4.91 12.56
CA PRO A 146 10.12 5.66 11.47
C PRO A 146 8.86 4.97 10.95
N LEU A 147 7.71 5.66 11.04
CA LEU A 147 6.40 5.12 10.70
C LEU A 147 5.65 6.08 9.78
N VAL A 148 5.20 5.58 8.63
CA VAL A 148 4.40 6.34 7.67
C VAL A 148 3.09 5.60 7.40
N PHE A 149 1.97 6.25 7.68
CA PHE A 149 0.67 5.73 7.28
C PHE A 149 0.33 6.13 5.85
N ILE A 150 -0.24 5.21 5.08
CA ILE A 150 -0.69 5.45 3.71
C ILE A 150 -2.17 5.07 3.54
N ASN A 151 -2.92 5.84 2.76
CA ASN A 151 -4.32 5.58 2.41
C ASN A 151 -5.25 5.44 3.63
N ARG A 152 -5.14 4.36 4.40
CA ARG A 152 -5.91 4.15 5.64
C ARG A 152 -5.01 4.42 6.84
N VAL A 153 -5.45 5.32 7.69
CA VAL A 153 -4.66 5.87 8.79
C VAL A 153 -5.39 5.75 10.10
N LEU A 154 -4.65 5.82 11.19
CA LEU A 154 -5.19 6.04 12.53
C LEU A 154 -5.15 7.55 12.78
N PRO A 155 -6.31 8.22 12.89
CA PRO A 155 -6.37 9.69 12.89
C PRO A 155 -5.70 10.30 14.13
N ASP A 156 -5.82 9.63 15.29
CA ASP A 156 -5.37 10.13 16.58
C ASP A 156 -3.86 9.99 16.80
N LEU A 157 -3.17 9.16 16.00
CA LEU A 157 -1.72 9.02 16.10
C LEU A 157 -0.98 10.15 15.38
N ILE A 158 0.01 10.70 16.07
CA ILE A 158 0.93 11.72 15.53
C ILE A 158 2.06 11.00 14.78
N ALA A 159 1.88 10.82 13.49
CA ALA A 159 2.84 10.19 12.59
C ALA A 159 2.72 10.79 11.20
N ASP A 160 3.72 10.56 10.34
CA ASP A 160 3.65 10.96 8.94
C ASP A 160 2.54 10.20 8.21
N LYS A 161 1.77 10.90 7.37
CA LYS A 161 0.63 10.35 6.65
C LYS A 161 0.66 10.78 5.18
N VAL A 162 0.56 9.81 4.27
CA VAL A 162 0.37 10.06 2.84
C VAL A 162 -1.04 9.66 2.47
N ILE A 163 -1.91 10.64 2.31
CA ILE A 163 -3.35 10.46 2.08
C ILE A 163 -3.84 11.34 0.92
N ILE A 164 -4.99 10.96 0.39
CA ILE A 164 -5.76 11.76 -0.57
C ILE A 164 -6.90 12.43 0.20
N ASP A 165 -7.26 13.64 -0.18
CA ASP A 165 -8.48 14.28 0.32
C ASP A 165 -9.72 13.66 -0.35
N ASP A 166 -10.12 12.49 0.16
CA ASP A 166 -11.24 11.70 -0.39
C ASP A 166 -12.56 12.50 -0.47
N ARG A 167 -12.82 13.38 0.52
CA ARG A 167 -14.03 14.21 0.55
C ARG A 167 -14.04 15.22 -0.59
N LYS A 168 -12.93 15.92 -0.78
CA LYS A 168 -12.76 16.90 -1.87
C LYS A 168 -12.86 16.25 -3.24
N TRP A 169 -12.19 15.11 -3.44
CA TRP A 169 -12.19 14.48 -4.76
C TRP A 169 -13.50 13.76 -5.07
N ALA A 170 -14.19 13.18 -4.09
CA ALA A 170 -15.54 12.67 -4.25
C ALA A 170 -16.53 13.82 -4.60
N PHE A 171 -16.41 14.98 -3.93
CA PHE A 171 -17.17 16.16 -4.31
C PHE A 171 -16.94 16.51 -5.80
N LYS A 172 -15.68 16.52 -6.25
CA LYS A 172 -15.33 16.84 -7.64
C LYS A 172 -15.88 15.83 -8.65
N ALA A 173 -15.87 14.54 -8.32
CA ALA A 173 -16.44 13.49 -9.15
C ALA A 173 -17.96 13.67 -9.32
N VAL A 174 -18.67 13.92 -8.22
CA VAL A 174 -20.12 14.16 -8.24
C VAL A 174 -20.46 15.52 -8.90
N GLU A 175 -19.69 16.57 -8.63
CA GLU A 175 -19.77 17.86 -9.31
C GLU A 175 -19.69 17.70 -10.84
N HIS A 176 -18.78 16.84 -11.32
CA HIS A 176 -18.67 16.56 -12.74
C HIS A 176 -19.97 15.97 -13.31
N LEU A 177 -20.56 14.98 -12.66
CA LEU A 177 -21.86 14.42 -13.08
C LEU A 177 -22.95 15.51 -13.12
N ILE A 178 -23.01 16.36 -12.08
CA ILE A 178 -24.00 17.44 -12.00
C ILE A 178 -23.80 18.45 -13.14
N LYS A 179 -22.55 18.81 -13.47
CA LYS A 179 -22.22 19.72 -14.58
C LYS A 179 -22.52 19.11 -15.95
N CYS A 180 -22.48 17.78 -16.09
CA CYS A 180 -22.92 17.06 -17.27
C CYS A 180 -24.46 16.97 -17.40
N GLY A 181 -25.22 17.48 -16.43
CA GLY A 181 -26.66 17.56 -16.49
C GLY A 181 -27.40 16.50 -15.69
N TYR A 182 -26.70 15.53 -15.06
CA TYR A 182 -27.32 14.51 -14.23
C TYR A 182 -27.87 15.11 -12.92
N ARG A 183 -29.00 14.61 -12.45
CA ARG A 183 -29.73 15.20 -11.30
C ARG A 183 -30.09 14.16 -10.24
N ARG A 184 -30.28 12.92 -10.63
CA ARG A 184 -30.70 11.86 -9.73
C ARG A 184 -29.55 10.84 -9.58
N ILE A 185 -28.51 11.27 -8.88
CA ILE A 185 -27.27 10.52 -8.77
C ILE A 185 -27.37 9.53 -7.61
N ALA A 186 -27.11 8.24 -7.86
CA ALA A 186 -26.96 7.23 -6.81
C ALA A 186 -25.52 7.12 -6.30
N HIS A 187 -25.35 6.65 -5.07
CA HIS A 187 -24.03 6.32 -4.51
C HIS A 187 -23.94 4.84 -4.15
N LEU A 188 -23.05 4.11 -4.81
CA LEU A 188 -22.65 2.77 -4.42
C LEU A 188 -21.42 2.88 -3.51
N GLY A 189 -21.69 3.01 -2.22
CA GLY A 189 -20.71 3.29 -1.17
C GLY A 189 -20.04 2.05 -0.58
N GLY A 190 -18.99 2.30 0.18
CA GLY A 190 -18.28 1.30 0.97
C GLY A 190 -18.75 1.27 2.42
N ASN A 191 -18.00 0.54 3.27
CA ASN A 191 -18.26 0.52 4.71
C ASN A 191 -17.89 1.88 5.32
N GLU A 192 -18.84 2.55 5.95
CA GLU A 192 -18.65 3.87 6.57
C GLU A 192 -17.68 3.86 7.76
N LYS A 193 -17.40 2.70 8.36
CA LYS A 193 -16.33 2.59 9.36
C LYS A 193 -14.93 2.85 8.78
N LEU A 194 -14.77 2.74 7.47
CA LEU A 194 -13.56 3.15 6.78
C LEU A 194 -13.60 4.65 6.50
N ALA A 195 -12.66 5.41 7.02
CA ALA A 195 -12.55 6.85 6.80
C ALA A 195 -12.61 7.25 5.32
N VAL A 196 -11.96 6.48 4.44
CA VAL A 196 -12.03 6.66 2.99
C VAL A 196 -13.46 6.61 2.48
N SER A 197 -14.26 5.60 2.86
CA SER A 197 -15.65 5.46 2.42
C SER A 197 -16.56 6.55 3.01
N ALA A 198 -16.39 6.86 4.29
CA ALA A 198 -17.14 7.92 4.96
C ALA A 198 -16.87 9.30 4.33
N ASN A 199 -15.60 9.61 4.04
CA ASN A 199 -15.21 10.86 3.40
C ASN A 199 -15.74 10.96 1.96
N ARG A 200 -15.76 9.88 1.19
CA ARG A 200 -16.32 9.87 -0.16
C ARG A 200 -17.84 10.06 -0.14
N LEU A 201 -18.56 9.41 0.78
CA LEU A 201 -19.98 9.67 1.01
C LEU A 201 -20.21 11.14 1.39
N GLN A 202 -19.40 11.70 2.29
CA GLN A 202 -19.54 13.10 2.68
C GLN A 202 -19.31 14.05 1.50
N GLY A 203 -18.33 13.77 0.63
CA GLY A 203 -18.12 14.53 -0.61
C GLY A 203 -19.32 14.48 -1.55
N TYR A 204 -19.96 13.30 -1.69
CA TYR A 204 -21.22 13.16 -2.44
C TYR A 204 -22.35 14.02 -1.86
N LEU A 205 -22.54 13.98 -0.54
CA LEU A 205 -23.55 14.77 0.17
C LEU A 205 -23.29 16.28 0.03
N ASP A 206 -22.03 16.69 0.14
CA ASP A 206 -21.63 18.09 0.01
C ASP A 206 -21.87 18.62 -1.41
N ALA A 207 -21.62 17.82 -2.44
CA ALA A 207 -21.91 18.20 -3.82
C ALA A 207 -23.42 18.40 -4.05
N HIS A 208 -24.26 17.49 -3.55
CA HIS A 208 -25.73 17.65 -3.63
C HIS A 208 -26.17 18.94 -2.94
N ARG A 209 -25.68 19.18 -1.71
CA ARG A 209 -26.01 20.40 -0.94
C ARG A 209 -25.58 21.66 -1.69
N HIS A 210 -24.35 21.66 -2.22
CA HIS A 210 -23.79 22.83 -2.92
C HIS A 210 -24.61 23.21 -4.17
N TYR A 211 -25.09 22.21 -4.89
CA TYR A 211 -25.88 22.42 -6.11
C TYR A 211 -27.41 22.41 -5.88
N GLY A 212 -27.89 22.37 -4.63
CA GLY A 212 -29.31 22.39 -4.28
C GLY A 212 -30.08 21.18 -4.79
N LEU A 213 -29.42 20.02 -4.94
CA LEU A 213 -30.02 18.75 -5.32
C LEU A 213 -30.51 17.99 -4.09
N GLU A 214 -31.68 17.37 -4.22
CA GLU A 214 -32.24 16.52 -3.16
C GLU A 214 -31.42 15.23 -3.03
N VAL A 215 -31.07 14.88 -1.80
CA VAL A 215 -30.47 13.58 -1.47
C VAL A 215 -31.57 12.58 -1.14
N HIS A 216 -31.68 11.54 -1.95
CA HIS A 216 -32.67 10.49 -1.72
C HIS A 216 -32.00 9.32 -0.98
N PRO A 217 -32.41 8.98 0.26
CA PRO A 217 -31.77 7.91 1.04
C PRO A 217 -31.74 6.56 0.35
N ASN A 218 -32.77 6.26 -0.47
CA ASN A 218 -32.83 5.01 -1.26
C ASN A 218 -31.86 4.95 -2.46
N LEU A 219 -31.11 6.02 -2.72
CA LEU A 219 -30.04 6.04 -3.72
C LEU A 219 -28.65 5.85 -3.11
N ILE A 220 -28.56 5.73 -1.78
CA ILE A 220 -27.28 5.51 -1.08
C ILE A 220 -27.25 4.08 -0.58
N MET A 221 -26.24 3.31 -1.01
CA MET A 221 -26.10 1.91 -0.67
C MET A 221 -24.67 1.60 -0.22
N ASN A 222 -24.53 1.02 0.96
CA ASN A 222 -23.24 0.62 1.52
C ASN A 222 -22.97 -0.86 1.19
N LEU A 223 -22.34 -1.12 0.05
CA LEU A 223 -22.14 -2.46 -0.50
C LEU A 223 -20.74 -3.04 -0.20
N GLY A 224 -19.80 -2.19 0.18
CA GLY A 224 -18.38 -2.55 0.26
C GLY A 224 -17.60 -2.05 -0.97
N VAL A 225 -16.35 -2.50 -1.07
CA VAL A 225 -15.40 -1.98 -2.08
C VAL A 225 -15.08 -3.01 -3.18
N GLN A 226 -15.70 -4.19 -3.13
CA GLN A 226 -15.48 -5.28 -4.08
C GLN A 226 -16.39 -5.17 -5.31
N GLN A 227 -15.81 -5.48 -6.47
CA GLN A 227 -16.51 -5.41 -7.77
C GLN A 227 -17.79 -6.25 -7.81
N GLU A 228 -17.77 -7.44 -7.23
CA GLU A 228 -18.86 -8.42 -7.29
C GLU A 228 -20.14 -7.91 -6.61
N ARG A 229 -19.99 -7.03 -5.64
CA ARG A 229 -21.12 -6.47 -4.88
C ARG A 229 -21.89 -5.39 -5.65
N ALA A 230 -21.28 -4.82 -6.69
CA ALA A 230 -21.94 -3.82 -7.51
C ALA A 230 -23.24 -4.32 -8.15
N SER A 231 -23.32 -5.61 -8.50
CA SER A 231 -24.53 -6.23 -9.07
C SER A 231 -25.75 -6.10 -8.16
N LEU A 232 -25.57 -6.23 -6.84
CA LEU A 232 -26.66 -6.05 -5.85
C LEU A 232 -27.20 -4.62 -5.90
N GLY A 233 -26.29 -3.64 -5.95
CA GLY A 233 -26.64 -2.22 -6.02
C GLY A 233 -27.38 -1.88 -7.31
N VAL A 234 -26.85 -2.30 -8.45
CA VAL A 234 -27.48 -2.06 -9.76
C VAL A 234 -28.88 -2.68 -9.83
N ASN A 235 -29.04 -3.94 -9.36
CA ASN A 235 -30.34 -4.60 -9.36
C ASN A 235 -31.36 -3.84 -8.53
N TYR A 236 -30.97 -3.37 -7.34
CA TYR A 236 -31.84 -2.56 -6.51
C TYR A 236 -32.18 -1.22 -7.16
N LEU A 237 -31.19 -0.47 -7.68
CA LEU A 237 -31.41 0.82 -8.34
C LEU A 237 -32.35 0.70 -9.53
N LEU A 238 -32.22 -0.36 -10.32
CA LEU A 238 -33.10 -0.62 -11.47
C LEU A 238 -34.51 -1.06 -11.09
N SER A 239 -34.73 -1.57 -9.87
CA SER A 239 -36.04 -1.93 -9.34
C SER A 239 -36.84 -0.74 -8.83
N LEU A 240 -36.20 0.43 -8.63
CA LEU A 240 -36.86 1.63 -8.17
C LEU A 240 -37.85 2.16 -9.19
N LYS A 241 -38.99 2.69 -8.71
CA LYS A 241 -40.01 3.32 -9.55
C LYS A 241 -39.43 4.47 -10.38
N VAL A 242 -38.55 5.28 -9.79
CA VAL A 242 -37.81 6.33 -10.46
C VAL A 242 -36.32 5.96 -10.35
N LYS A 243 -35.72 5.61 -11.47
CA LYS A 243 -34.33 5.19 -11.56
C LYS A 243 -33.36 6.38 -11.43
N PRO A 244 -32.11 6.16 -11.00
CA PRO A 244 -31.07 7.18 -11.11
C PRO A 244 -30.68 7.40 -12.59
N ASP A 245 -30.19 8.59 -12.89
CA ASP A 245 -29.60 8.96 -14.19
C ASP A 245 -28.07 8.84 -14.19
N ALA A 246 -27.45 8.76 -12.98
CA ALA A 246 -26.03 8.51 -12.81
C ALA A 246 -25.73 7.75 -11.52
N VAL A 247 -24.54 7.14 -11.46
CA VAL A 247 -24.02 6.42 -10.29
C VAL A 247 -22.61 6.91 -9.99
N PHE A 248 -22.38 7.37 -8.76
CA PHE A 248 -21.07 7.56 -8.17
C PHE A 248 -20.71 6.31 -7.37
N CYS A 249 -19.65 5.65 -7.76
CA CYS A 249 -19.12 4.46 -7.08
C CYS A 249 -17.98 4.83 -6.13
N VAL A 250 -17.88 4.11 -5.01
CA VAL A 250 -16.85 4.38 -3.99
C VAL A 250 -15.43 4.20 -4.52
N ASN A 251 -15.24 3.40 -5.56
CA ASN A 251 -13.96 3.14 -6.22
C ASN A 251 -14.16 2.55 -7.62
N ASP A 252 -13.07 2.44 -8.40
CA ASP A 252 -13.10 1.89 -9.75
C ASP A 252 -13.53 0.42 -9.83
N PRO A 253 -13.12 -0.51 -8.93
CA PRO A 253 -13.65 -1.87 -8.95
C PRO A 253 -15.18 -1.93 -8.90
N VAL A 254 -15.81 -1.15 -8.02
CA VAL A 254 -17.27 -1.07 -7.93
C VAL A 254 -17.86 -0.42 -9.19
N ALA A 255 -17.20 0.60 -9.75
CA ALA A 255 -17.64 1.25 -10.99
C ALA A 255 -17.60 0.27 -12.18
N VAL A 256 -16.53 -0.49 -12.33
CA VAL A 256 -16.41 -1.54 -13.36
C VAL A 256 -17.52 -2.59 -13.19
N GLY A 257 -17.74 -3.06 -11.95
CA GLY A 257 -18.83 -3.99 -11.64
C GLY A 257 -20.22 -3.42 -11.99
N CYS A 258 -20.43 -2.14 -11.70
CA CYS A 258 -21.65 -1.41 -12.05
C CYS A 258 -21.84 -1.38 -13.57
N MET A 259 -20.83 -0.96 -14.32
CA MET A 259 -20.88 -0.91 -15.79
C MET A 259 -21.14 -2.28 -16.43
N LEU A 260 -20.49 -3.34 -15.92
CA LEU A 260 -20.69 -4.70 -16.40
C LEU A 260 -22.14 -5.17 -16.17
N GLU A 261 -22.69 -4.90 -15.00
CA GLU A 261 -24.07 -5.29 -14.69
C GLU A 261 -25.10 -4.49 -15.51
N LEU A 262 -24.90 -3.18 -15.68
CA LEU A 262 -25.75 -2.35 -16.57
C LEU A 262 -25.73 -2.90 -17.99
N LYS A 263 -24.56 -3.22 -18.52
CA LYS A 263 -24.41 -3.81 -19.86
C LYS A 263 -25.14 -5.17 -20.00
N LYS A 264 -25.09 -6.04 -18.99
CA LYS A 264 -25.84 -7.31 -18.96
C LYS A 264 -27.35 -7.08 -19.03
N ARG A 265 -27.85 -5.93 -18.53
CA ARG A 265 -29.26 -5.51 -18.57
C ARG A 265 -29.63 -4.79 -19.86
N GLY A 266 -28.71 -4.70 -20.83
CA GLY A 266 -28.92 -4.00 -22.10
C GLY A 266 -28.89 -2.48 -22.00
N LEU A 267 -28.44 -1.92 -20.87
CA LEU A 267 -28.31 -0.48 -20.67
C LEU A 267 -26.94 0.03 -21.11
N LYS A 268 -26.93 1.21 -21.71
CA LYS A 268 -25.73 1.88 -22.19
C LYS A 268 -25.20 2.86 -21.16
N VAL A 269 -23.89 2.96 -21.09
CA VAL A 269 -23.18 3.95 -20.29
C VAL A 269 -22.38 4.84 -21.24
N PRO A 270 -22.57 6.15 -21.21
CA PRO A 270 -23.35 6.93 -20.24
C PRO A 270 -24.81 7.22 -20.64
N GLU A 271 -25.28 6.76 -21.80
CA GLU A 271 -26.54 7.23 -22.44
C GLU A 271 -27.77 6.95 -21.59
N ASP A 272 -27.88 5.78 -20.96
CA ASP A 272 -29.01 5.42 -20.09
C ASP A 272 -28.71 5.74 -18.63
N ILE A 273 -27.52 5.43 -18.15
CA ILE A 273 -27.05 5.72 -16.79
C ILE A 273 -25.53 5.99 -16.84
N ALA A 274 -25.11 7.18 -16.41
CA ALA A 274 -23.70 7.51 -16.30
C ALA A 274 -23.06 6.84 -15.07
N VAL A 275 -21.76 6.53 -15.15
CA VAL A 275 -21.00 5.92 -14.03
C VAL A 275 -19.69 6.67 -13.86
N VAL A 276 -19.33 6.99 -12.60
CA VAL A 276 -18.03 7.51 -12.21
C VAL A 276 -17.51 6.73 -10.99
N GLY A 277 -16.20 6.41 -10.97
CA GLY A 277 -15.50 5.72 -9.89
C GLY A 277 -14.67 6.65 -9.03
#